data_ebcbc709addd81b6e5e2df7a5bd43277
#
_entry.id   ebcbc709addd81b6e5e2df7a5bd43277
#
_cell.length_a   1.000
_cell.length_b   1.000
_cell.length_c   1.000
_cell.angle_alpha   90.00
_cell.angle_beta   90.00
_cell.angle_gamma   90.00
#
_symmetry.space_group_name_H-M   'P 1'
#
loop_
_entity.id
_entity.type
_entity.pdbx_description
1 polymer ?
#
loop_
_entity_poly.entity_id
_entity_poly.type
_entity_poly.pdbx_seq_one_letter_code
_entity_poly.pdbx_strand_id
1 'polypeptide(L)'
;MVGGYKVITLCGSTKFKDEFLREQKRLTLEGNIVLSVGLFGHSGDNEVWEGMDDGTLTKTKEMLDDMHKRRIDMSDEIFVINKGRYIGSSTRSEIDYAIKTGKKVVYMENV
;
A
#
# COMPACT_ATOMS: atom_id res chain seq x y z
N MET A 1 16.02 6.12 -4.46
CA MET A 1 16.40 6.88 -3.27
C MET A 1 16.22 8.37 -3.52
N VAL A 2 15.84 9.08 -2.51
CA VAL A 2 15.67 10.54 -2.60
C VAL A 2 16.45 11.18 -1.46
N GLY A 3 17.36 12.09 -1.79
CA GLY A 3 18.21 12.75 -0.78
C GLY A 3 19.04 11.80 0.05
N GLY A 4 19.35 10.63 -0.45
CA GLY A 4 20.07 9.59 0.28
C GLY A 4 19.19 8.68 1.13
N TYR A 5 17.87 8.88 1.12
CA TYR A 5 16.93 8.04 1.87
C TYR A 5 16.25 7.04 0.96
N LYS A 6 16.09 5.80 1.45
CA LYS A 6 15.32 4.78 0.74
C LYS A 6 13.84 5.14 0.77
N VAL A 7 13.14 4.94 -0.33
CA VAL A 7 11.70 5.16 -0.44
C VAL A 7 10.99 3.80 -0.43
N ILE A 8 10.07 3.62 0.51
CA ILE A 8 9.33 2.36 0.72
C ILE A 8 7.84 2.63 0.59
N THR A 9 7.15 1.87 -0.25
CA THR A 9 5.70 1.93 -0.34
C THR A 9 5.09 0.76 0.44
N LEU A 10 4.15 1.07 1.33
CA LEU A 10 3.40 0.05 2.06
C LEU A 10 2.26 -0.48 1.19
N CYS A 11 2.15 -1.79 1.11
CA CYS A 11 1.08 -2.49 0.38
C CYS A 11 0.38 -3.46 1.33
N GLY A 12 -0.91 -3.65 1.16
CA GLY A 12 -1.67 -4.56 2.00
C GLY A 12 -3.14 -4.19 2.04
N SER A 13 -3.95 -5.04 2.66
CA SER A 13 -5.37 -4.76 2.84
C SER A 13 -5.58 -3.55 3.76
N THR A 14 -6.45 -2.63 3.36
CA THR A 14 -6.77 -1.45 4.15
C THR A 14 -7.49 -1.79 5.46
N LYS A 15 -7.90 -3.03 5.67
CA LYS A 15 -8.43 -3.48 6.96
C LYS A 15 -7.35 -3.57 8.04
N PHE A 16 -6.07 -3.55 7.67
CA PHE A 16 -4.94 -3.63 8.60
C PHE A 16 -4.41 -2.25 8.98
N LYS A 17 -5.29 -1.29 9.22
CA LYS A 17 -4.91 0.09 9.52
C LYS A 17 -3.88 0.21 10.65
N ASP A 18 -4.08 -0.52 11.75
CA ASP A 18 -3.19 -0.44 12.90
C ASP A 18 -1.77 -0.90 12.54
N GLU A 19 -1.67 -1.98 11.77
CA GLU A 19 -0.38 -2.50 11.32
C GLU A 19 0.29 -1.53 10.34
N PHE A 20 -0.48 -0.91 9.43
CA PHE A 20 0.05 0.13 8.55
C PHE A 20 0.67 1.28 9.34
N LEU A 21 -0.04 1.79 10.34
CA LEU A 21 0.43 2.92 11.14
C LEU A 21 1.66 2.56 11.96
N ARG A 22 1.67 1.35 12.54
CA ARG A 22 2.80 0.87 13.32
C ARG A 22 4.06 0.73 12.45
N GLU A 23 3.95 0.10 11.30
CA GLU A 23 5.08 -0.12 10.40
C GLU A 23 5.55 1.17 9.73
N GLN A 24 4.63 2.05 9.39
CA GLN A 24 4.97 3.38 8.88
C GLN A 24 5.85 4.14 9.88
N LYS A 25 5.45 4.14 11.15
CA LYS A 25 6.22 4.80 12.20
C LYS A 25 7.60 4.17 12.36
N ARG A 26 7.65 2.84 12.42
CA ARG A 26 8.92 2.11 12.59
C ARG A 26 9.89 2.42 11.46
N LEU A 27 9.44 2.27 10.22
CA LEU A 27 10.28 2.48 9.04
C LEU A 27 10.73 3.94 8.91
N THR A 28 9.87 4.88 9.26
CA THR A 28 10.20 6.31 9.25
C THR A 28 11.33 6.60 10.25
N LEU A 29 11.22 6.04 11.45
CA LEU A 29 12.25 6.24 12.49
C LEU A 29 13.57 5.56 12.14
N GLU A 30 13.54 4.57 11.25
CA GLU A 30 14.74 3.91 10.74
C GLU A 30 15.41 4.71 9.60
N GLY A 31 14.81 5.82 9.19
CA GLY A 31 15.40 6.69 8.17
C GLY A 31 14.90 6.47 6.76
N ASN A 32 13.68 5.94 6.60
CA ASN A 32 13.09 5.73 5.29
C ASN A 32 11.98 6.73 5.01
N ILE A 33 11.83 7.10 3.73
CA ILE A 33 10.66 7.84 3.27
C ILE A 33 9.57 6.80 3.00
N VAL A 34 8.42 6.93 3.67
CA VAL A 34 7.34 5.93 3.58
C VAL A 34 6.15 6.51 2.84
N LEU A 35 5.70 5.80 1.80
CA LEU A 35 4.48 6.10 1.07
C LEU A 35 3.42 5.08 1.47
N SER A 36 2.24 5.54 1.83
CA SER A 36 1.14 4.69 2.28
C SER A 36 -0.09 4.87 1.39
N VAL A 37 -1.21 4.26 1.80
CA VAL A 37 -2.40 4.12 0.94
C VAL A 37 -3.30 5.35 0.87
N GLY A 38 -3.03 6.43 1.49
CA GLY A 38 -3.86 7.63 1.42
C GLY A 38 -5.17 7.55 2.21
N LEU A 39 -5.92 6.46 2.11
CA LEU A 39 -7.13 6.26 2.91
C LEU A 39 -7.35 4.78 3.21
N PHE A 40 -8.06 4.52 4.30
CA PHE A 40 -8.35 3.16 4.76
C PHE A 40 -9.83 2.87 4.58
N GLY A 41 -10.25 2.61 3.33
CA GLY A 41 -11.63 2.43 2.96
C GLY A 41 -12.36 1.28 3.65
N HIS A 42 -11.63 0.33 4.26
CA HIS A 42 -12.19 -0.78 5.02
C HIS A 42 -11.94 -0.64 6.52
N SER A 43 -11.40 0.48 6.99
CA SER A 43 -11.00 0.62 8.40
C SER A 43 -10.91 2.09 8.80
N GLY A 44 -12.06 2.74 8.94
CA GLY A 44 -12.13 4.11 9.41
C GLY A 44 -12.58 5.12 8.36
N ASP A 45 -12.38 4.86 7.09
CA ASP A 45 -12.75 5.77 6.01
C ASP A 45 -13.87 5.22 5.12
N ASN A 46 -14.72 4.37 5.70
CA ASN A 46 -15.81 3.72 4.97
C ASN A 46 -16.81 4.71 4.37
N GLU A 47 -16.97 5.88 5.00
CA GLU A 47 -17.92 6.90 4.58
C GLU A 47 -17.61 7.46 3.19
N VAL A 48 -16.37 7.31 2.70
CA VAL A 48 -16.01 7.79 1.36
C VAL A 48 -16.79 7.06 0.26
N TRP A 49 -17.28 5.85 0.54
CA TRP A 49 -18.06 5.08 -0.42
C TRP A 49 -19.54 5.45 -0.43
N GLU A 50 -20.01 6.14 0.61
CA GLU A 50 -21.42 6.48 0.75
C GLU A 50 -21.84 7.51 -0.32
N GLY A 51 -23.02 7.27 -0.90
CA GLY A 51 -23.57 8.17 -1.91
C GLY A 51 -22.96 8.03 -3.29
N MET A 52 -21.99 7.16 -3.49
CA MET A 52 -21.44 6.90 -4.83
C MET A 52 -22.35 5.93 -5.59
N ASP A 53 -22.64 6.27 -6.85
CA ASP A 53 -23.26 5.29 -7.75
C ASP A 53 -22.21 4.25 -8.20
N ASP A 54 -22.67 3.16 -8.81
CA ASP A 54 -21.79 2.06 -9.20
C ASP A 54 -20.70 2.47 -10.17
N GLY A 55 -21.01 3.37 -11.11
CA GLY A 55 -20.03 3.84 -12.09
C GLY A 55 -18.93 4.69 -11.43
N THR A 56 -19.32 5.59 -10.54
CA THR A 56 -18.37 6.43 -9.81
C THR A 56 -17.51 5.58 -8.86
N LEU A 57 -18.13 4.61 -8.18
CA LEU A 57 -17.42 3.73 -7.28
C LEU A 57 -16.33 2.93 -8.02
N THR A 58 -16.67 2.37 -9.18
CA THR A 58 -15.73 1.60 -10.00
C THR A 58 -14.56 2.46 -10.46
N LYS A 59 -14.84 3.65 -10.99
CA LYS A 59 -13.79 4.59 -11.45
C LYS A 59 -12.89 5.03 -10.31
N THR A 60 -13.46 5.28 -9.14
CA THR A 60 -12.68 5.68 -7.97
C THR A 60 -11.74 4.58 -7.54
N LYS A 61 -12.21 3.33 -7.49
CA LYS A 61 -11.37 2.20 -7.13
C LYS A 61 -10.25 1.98 -8.14
N GLU A 62 -10.55 2.11 -9.42
CA GLU A 62 -9.53 2.00 -10.48
C GLU A 62 -8.46 3.09 -10.33
N MET A 63 -8.89 4.32 -10.04
CA MET A 63 -7.96 5.43 -9.79
C MET A 63 -7.07 5.15 -8.59
N LEU A 64 -7.64 4.68 -7.49
CA LEU A 64 -6.86 4.38 -6.27
C LEU A 64 -5.85 3.27 -6.52
N ASP A 65 -6.22 2.24 -7.25
CA ASP A 65 -5.31 1.16 -7.62
C ASP A 65 -4.17 1.66 -8.50
N ASP A 66 -4.49 2.50 -9.49
CA ASP A 66 -3.46 3.08 -10.36
C ASP A 66 -2.52 3.99 -9.59
N MET A 67 -3.07 4.87 -8.75
CA MET A 67 -2.23 5.76 -7.93
C MET A 67 -1.28 4.97 -7.04
N HIS A 68 -1.74 3.83 -6.51
CA HIS A 68 -0.86 3.03 -5.65
C HIS A 68 0.28 2.41 -6.44
N LYS A 69 0.03 2.01 -7.67
CA LYS A 69 1.10 1.55 -8.57
C LYS A 69 2.08 2.67 -8.90
N ARG A 70 1.59 3.92 -9.01
CA ARG A 70 2.49 5.07 -9.18
C ARG A 70 3.38 5.27 -7.94
N ARG A 71 2.83 5.04 -6.72
CA ARG A 71 3.65 5.06 -5.52
C ARG A 71 4.75 4.00 -5.56
N ILE A 72 4.43 2.81 -6.05
CA ILE A 72 5.41 1.74 -6.24
C ILE A 72 6.50 2.19 -7.22
N ASP A 73 6.12 2.85 -8.32
CA ASP A 73 7.07 3.40 -9.28
C ASP A 73 8.06 4.38 -8.62
N MET A 74 7.59 5.14 -7.65
CA MET A 74 8.38 6.15 -6.94
C MET A 74 9.29 5.56 -5.88
N SER A 75 9.15 4.27 -5.55
CA SER A 75 9.84 3.66 -4.42
C SER A 75 10.97 2.74 -4.87
N ASP A 76 11.87 2.46 -3.94
CA ASP A 76 12.95 1.48 -4.12
C ASP A 76 12.47 0.08 -3.80
N GLU A 77 11.54 -0.04 -2.86
CA GLU A 77 10.98 -1.33 -2.45
C GLU A 77 9.56 -1.15 -1.93
N ILE A 78 8.85 -2.27 -1.84
CA ILE A 78 7.56 -2.31 -1.15
C ILE A 78 7.67 -3.13 0.12
N PHE A 79 6.88 -2.76 1.12
CA PHE A 79 6.76 -3.51 2.37
C PHE A 79 5.31 -3.98 2.47
N VAL A 80 5.12 -5.30 2.45
CA VAL A 80 3.78 -5.90 2.42
C VAL A 80 3.27 -6.15 3.83
N ILE A 81 2.15 -5.51 4.17
CA ILE A 81 1.44 -5.71 5.43
C ILE A 81 0.54 -6.93 5.25
N ASN A 82 1.05 -8.10 5.63
CA ASN A 82 0.36 -9.38 5.44
C ASN A 82 0.03 -10.06 6.77
N LYS A 83 -0.66 -9.36 7.64
CA LYS A 83 -1.07 -9.89 8.94
C LYS A 83 -1.76 -11.24 8.80
N GLY A 84 -1.31 -12.24 9.57
CA GLY A 84 -1.81 -13.60 9.47
C GLY A 84 -1.50 -14.25 8.13
N ARG A 85 -0.51 -13.72 7.39
CA ARG A 85 -0.14 -14.13 6.02
C ARG A 85 -1.22 -13.85 4.99
N TYR A 86 -2.21 -13.03 5.33
CA TYR A 86 -3.28 -12.67 4.40
C TYR A 86 -2.76 -11.72 3.31
N ILE A 87 -3.01 -12.07 2.06
CA ILE A 87 -2.72 -11.24 0.90
C ILE A 87 -3.95 -11.28 0.00
N GLY A 88 -4.66 -10.14 -0.09
CA GLY A 88 -5.82 -10.02 -0.96
C GLY A 88 -5.44 -9.88 -2.43
N SER A 89 -6.43 -9.88 -3.32
CA SER A 89 -6.20 -9.81 -4.76
C SER A 89 -5.53 -8.51 -5.20
N SER A 90 -5.93 -7.37 -4.63
CA SER A 90 -5.30 -6.08 -4.95
C SER A 90 -3.84 -6.06 -4.53
N THR A 91 -3.54 -6.56 -3.34
CA THR A 91 -2.18 -6.63 -2.84
C THR A 91 -1.34 -7.58 -3.68
N ARG A 92 -1.91 -8.71 -4.11
CA ARG A 92 -1.21 -9.64 -5.01
C ARG A 92 -0.82 -8.95 -6.31
N SER A 93 -1.75 -8.17 -6.89
CA SER A 93 -1.48 -7.40 -8.10
C SER A 93 -0.34 -6.39 -7.90
N GLU A 94 -0.28 -5.76 -6.74
CA GLU A 94 0.78 -4.80 -6.41
C GLU A 94 2.13 -5.49 -6.25
N ILE A 95 2.15 -6.67 -5.62
CA ILE A 95 3.37 -7.47 -5.48
C ILE A 95 3.89 -7.86 -6.87
N ASP A 96 3.01 -8.37 -7.74
CA ASP A 96 3.38 -8.77 -9.09
C ASP A 96 3.93 -7.58 -9.89
N TYR A 97 3.30 -6.41 -9.74
CA TYR A 97 3.75 -5.18 -10.39
C TYR A 97 5.15 -4.77 -9.89
N ALA A 98 5.37 -4.83 -8.58
CA ALA A 98 6.66 -4.50 -7.99
C ALA A 98 7.77 -5.43 -8.51
N ILE A 99 7.51 -6.74 -8.56
CA ILE A 99 8.45 -7.72 -9.09
C ILE A 99 8.76 -7.42 -10.55
N LYS A 100 7.71 -7.19 -11.34
CA LYS A 100 7.84 -6.91 -12.78
C LYS A 100 8.69 -5.67 -13.05
N THR A 101 8.58 -4.67 -12.20
CA THR A 101 9.31 -3.40 -12.36
C THR A 101 10.63 -3.37 -11.60
N GLY A 102 11.08 -4.51 -11.08
CA GLY A 102 12.39 -4.65 -10.45
C GLY A 102 12.50 -4.09 -9.04
N LYS A 103 11.37 -3.90 -8.35
CA LYS A 103 11.38 -3.44 -6.97
C LYS A 103 11.56 -4.60 -6.01
N LYS A 104 12.28 -4.36 -4.91
CA LYS A 104 12.43 -5.34 -3.84
C LYS A 104 11.10 -5.49 -3.10
N VAL A 105 10.76 -6.71 -2.72
CA VAL A 105 9.54 -7.00 -1.96
C VAL A 105 9.93 -7.55 -0.59
N VAL A 106 9.46 -6.90 0.46
CA VAL A 106 9.70 -7.31 1.85
C VAL A 106 8.34 -7.53 2.50
N TYR A 107 8.22 -8.58 3.29
CA TYR A 107 6.97 -8.94 3.96
C TYR A 107 7.05 -8.71 5.45
N MET A 108 5.94 -8.27 6.05
CA MET A 108 5.82 -8.12 7.51
C MET A 108 5.90 -9.49 8.18
N GLU A 109 5.19 -10.47 7.64
CA GLU A 109 5.24 -11.86 8.11
C GLU A 109 5.82 -12.75 7.00
N ASN A 110 6.55 -13.79 7.39
CA ASN A 110 7.14 -14.72 6.44
C ASN A 110 6.05 -15.41 5.60
N VAL A 111 6.32 -15.57 4.31
CA VAL A 111 5.43 -16.23 3.36
C VAL A 111 5.96 -17.60 2.95
#